data_b18a5bb12a7ca7a226a690f4dfc54038
#
_entry.id   b18a5bb12a7ca7a226a690f4dfc54038
#
_cell.length_a   1.000
_cell.length_b   1.000
_cell.length_c   1.000
_cell.angle_alpha   90.00
_cell.angle_beta   90.00
_cell.angle_gamma   90.00
#
_symmetry.space_group_name_H-M   'P 1'
#
loop_
_entity.id
_entity.type
_entity.pdbx_description
1 polymer ?
#
loop_
_entity_poly.entity_id
_entity_poly.type
_entity_poly.pdbx_seq_one_letter_code
_entity_poly.pdbx_strand_id
1 'polypeptide(L)'
;ARAEADFWRSGETFAALEDLYRNRYRAVAVSAAEGRNLDGLARAVFELLRIVRVYTKAPGKKAELDSPFVLRRGHTVLDAARLVHKDFAEHLKFARLFRTGGGHDGLLVERTHVVEDEDILEFHI
;
A
#
# COMPACT_ATOMS: atom_id res chain seq x y z
N ALA A 1 -29.64 -4.85 21.33
CA ALA A 1 -28.18 -4.84 21.40
C ALA A 1 -27.57 -6.23 21.18
N ARG A 2 -27.96 -7.23 22.00
CA ARG A 2 -27.40 -8.59 21.88
C ARG A 2 -27.90 -9.32 20.63
N ALA A 3 -29.15 -9.12 20.28
CA ALA A 3 -29.76 -9.69 19.08
C ALA A 3 -29.12 -9.13 17.80
N GLU A 4 -28.78 -7.87 17.78
CA GLU A 4 -28.05 -7.24 16.66
C GLU A 4 -26.63 -7.80 16.51
N ALA A 5 -25.93 -7.99 17.63
CA ALA A 5 -24.59 -8.59 17.61
C ALA A 5 -24.61 -10.02 17.09
N ASP A 6 -25.60 -10.80 17.47
CA ASP A 6 -25.76 -12.18 16.99
C ASP A 6 -26.16 -12.24 15.52
N PHE A 7 -26.97 -11.29 15.06
CA PHE A 7 -27.33 -11.14 13.65
C PHE A 7 -26.10 -10.95 12.76
N TRP A 8 -25.19 -10.07 13.14
CA TRP A 8 -23.98 -9.78 12.38
C TRP A 8 -22.90 -10.87 12.49
N ARG A 9 -23.02 -11.77 13.43
CA ARG A 9 -22.12 -12.92 13.55
C ARG A 9 -22.46 -14.05 12.58
N SER A 10 -23.67 -14.07 12.07
CA SER A 10 -24.10 -15.10 11.13
C SER A 10 -23.42 -14.92 9.78
N GLY A 11 -22.66 -15.92 9.36
CA GLY A 11 -22.07 -15.94 8.02
C GLY A 11 -23.11 -15.89 6.91
N GLU A 12 -24.29 -16.46 7.16
CA GLU A 12 -25.41 -16.44 6.23
C GLU A 12 -25.96 -15.03 6.05
N THR A 13 -26.06 -14.24 7.12
CA THR A 13 -26.49 -12.87 7.08
C THR A 13 -25.51 -11.98 6.30
N PHE A 14 -24.24 -12.15 6.55
CA PHE A 14 -23.20 -11.42 5.83
C PHE A 14 -23.22 -11.77 4.33
N ALA A 15 -23.34 -13.06 4.01
CA ALA A 15 -23.41 -13.52 2.62
C ALA A 15 -24.64 -12.97 1.91
N ALA A 16 -25.79 -12.92 2.58
CA ALA A 16 -27.03 -12.35 2.02
C ALA A 16 -26.89 -10.85 1.75
N LEU A 17 -26.26 -10.11 2.67
CA LEU A 17 -25.99 -8.69 2.53
C LEU A 17 -25.02 -8.42 1.37
N GLU A 18 -23.97 -9.20 1.29
CA GLU A 18 -22.97 -9.11 0.23
C GLU A 18 -23.58 -9.38 -1.15
N ASP A 19 -24.45 -10.38 -1.24
CA ASP A 19 -25.18 -10.70 -2.46
C ASP A 19 -26.12 -9.57 -2.90
N LEU A 20 -26.82 -8.93 -1.94
CA LEU A 20 -27.71 -7.80 -2.20
C LEU A 20 -26.98 -6.58 -2.77
N TYR A 21 -25.78 -6.31 -2.29
CA TYR A 21 -24.95 -5.17 -2.70
C TYR A 21 -23.81 -5.55 -3.65
N ARG A 22 -23.91 -6.71 -4.28
CA ARG A 22 -22.89 -7.22 -5.20
C ARG A 22 -22.48 -6.14 -6.23
N ASN A 23 -21.17 -6.00 -6.40
CA ASN A 23 -20.57 -5.07 -7.37
C ASN A 23 -20.75 -3.58 -7.07
N ARG A 24 -21.50 -3.19 -6.06
CA ARG A 24 -21.65 -1.79 -5.66
C ARG A 24 -20.69 -1.39 -4.55
N TYR A 25 -20.57 -2.25 -3.53
CA TYR A 25 -19.80 -1.95 -2.34
C TYR A 25 -18.97 -3.17 -1.93
N ARG A 26 -17.79 -2.90 -1.48
CA ARG A 26 -16.98 -3.91 -0.80
C ARG A 26 -17.39 -3.95 0.66
N ALA A 27 -17.65 -5.13 1.18
CA ALA A 27 -18.07 -5.33 2.56
C ALA A 27 -17.07 -6.20 3.33
N VAL A 28 -16.83 -5.86 4.59
CA VAL A 28 -15.98 -6.61 5.50
C VAL A 28 -16.68 -6.73 6.84
N ALA A 29 -16.81 -7.95 7.34
CA ALA A 29 -17.38 -8.20 8.66
C ALA A 29 -16.31 -8.00 9.75
N VAL A 30 -16.59 -7.14 10.71
CA VAL A 30 -15.70 -6.84 11.83
C VAL A 30 -16.44 -6.80 13.15
N SER A 31 -15.72 -6.97 14.26
CA SER A 31 -16.23 -6.70 15.59
C SER A 31 -15.30 -5.73 16.29
N ALA A 32 -15.72 -4.49 16.44
CA ALA A 32 -14.96 -3.44 17.11
C ALA A 32 -14.80 -3.74 18.61
N ALA A 33 -15.83 -4.29 19.24
CA ALA A 33 -15.80 -4.64 20.65
C ALA A 33 -14.83 -5.78 21.00
N GLU A 34 -14.74 -6.76 20.12
CA GLU A 34 -13.87 -7.93 20.31
C GLU A 34 -12.55 -7.84 19.52
N GLY A 35 -12.37 -6.79 18.75
CA GLY A 35 -11.19 -6.61 17.89
C GLY A 35 -11.08 -7.60 16.74
N ARG A 36 -12.17 -8.25 16.37
CA ARG A 36 -12.18 -9.28 15.31
C ARG A 36 -12.07 -8.64 13.93
N ASN A 37 -11.20 -9.22 13.14
CA ASN A 37 -10.99 -8.87 11.75
C ASN A 37 -10.68 -7.38 11.49
N LEU A 38 -10.09 -6.68 12.45
CA LEU A 38 -9.64 -5.30 12.24
C LEU A 38 -8.52 -5.22 11.21
N ASP A 39 -7.65 -6.22 11.17
CA ASP A 39 -6.61 -6.32 10.13
C ASP A 39 -7.22 -6.50 8.73
N GLY A 40 -8.29 -7.30 8.62
CA GLY A 40 -9.03 -7.45 7.37
C GLY A 40 -9.68 -6.15 6.91
N LEU A 41 -10.22 -5.35 7.84
CA LEU A 41 -10.76 -4.03 7.56
C LEU A 41 -9.68 -3.08 7.06
N ALA A 42 -8.55 -3.01 7.74
CA ALA A 42 -7.42 -2.17 7.33
C ALA A 42 -6.93 -2.53 5.94
N ARG A 43 -6.80 -3.82 5.66
CA ARG A 43 -6.40 -4.33 4.35
C ARG A 43 -7.40 -3.96 3.26
N ALA A 44 -8.70 -4.09 3.53
CA ALA A 44 -9.75 -3.74 2.58
C ALA A 44 -9.74 -2.24 2.26
N VAL A 45 -9.56 -1.38 3.25
CA VAL A 45 -9.44 0.08 3.07
C VAL A 45 -8.21 0.39 2.22
N PHE A 46 -7.08 -0.22 2.51
CA PHE A 46 -5.84 -0.04 1.76
C PHE A 46 -6.02 -0.41 0.27
N GLU A 47 -6.65 -1.55 0.01
CA GLU A 47 -6.92 -2.01 -1.35
C GLU A 47 -7.90 -1.09 -2.11
N LEU A 48 -8.94 -0.58 -1.43
CA LEU A 48 -9.89 0.35 -2.03
C LEU A 48 -9.27 1.68 -2.41
N LEU A 49 -8.32 2.15 -1.63
CA LEU A 49 -7.61 3.39 -1.90
C LEU A 49 -6.65 3.26 -3.08
N ARG A 50 -6.30 2.04 -3.46
CA ARG A 50 -5.35 1.75 -4.54
C ARG A 50 -4.04 2.52 -4.38
N ILE A 51 -3.52 2.51 -3.18
CA ILE A 51 -2.27 3.17 -2.84
C ILE A 51 -1.13 2.17 -2.70
N VAL A 52 0.08 2.68 -2.88
CA VAL A 52 1.31 1.93 -2.63
C VAL A 52 2.21 2.75 -1.70
N ARG A 53 2.94 2.05 -0.85
CA ARG A 53 3.93 2.64 0.04
C ARG A 53 5.30 2.46 -0.58
N VAL A 54 6.03 3.56 -0.68
CA VAL A 54 7.38 3.55 -1.22
C VAL A 54 8.32 4.09 -0.16
N TYR A 55 9.36 3.35 0.13
CA TYR A 55 10.41 3.74 1.06
C TYR A 55 11.59 4.29 0.30
N THR A 56 12.32 5.19 0.92
CA THR A 56 13.50 5.78 0.31
C THR A 56 14.77 5.31 1.00
N LYS A 57 15.85 5.31 0.24
CA LYS A 57 17.17 4.97 0.71
C LYS A 57 18.18 5.92 0.10
N ALA A 58 19.01 6.54 0.93
CA ALA A 58 20.14 7.31 0.44
C ALA A 58 21.28 6.37 0.03
N PRO A 59 22.05 6.69 -1.01
CA PRO A 59 23.18 5.87 -1.43
C PRO A 59 24.15 5.57 -0.25
N GLY A 60 24.41 4.29 -0.05
CA GLY A 60 25.31 3.83 1.03
C GLY A 60 24.70 3.83 2.44
N LYS A 61 23.44 4.20 2.59
CA LYS A 61 22.73 4.22 3.87
C LYS A 61 21.65 3.15 3.93
N LYS A 62 21.14 2.90 5.15
CA LYS A 62 20.01 1.99 5.33
C LYS A 62 18.72 2.65 4.87
N ALA A 63 17.76 1.81 4.46
CA ALA A 63 16.43 2.29 4.08
C ALA A 63 15.69 2.91 5.28
N GLU A 64 14.97 4.00 5.02
CA GLU A 64 14.10 4.64 6.00
C GLU A 64 12.71 3.99 5.93
N LEU A 65 12.45 3.05 6.83
CA LEU A 65 11.20 2.30 6.86
C LEU A 65 10.12 2.94 7.72
N ASP A 66 10.46 3.99 8.47
CA ASP A 66 9.53 4.64 9.41
C ASP A 66 8.64 5.69 8.73
N SER A 67 9.03 6.18 7.58
CA SER A 67 8.32 7.27 6.88
C SER A 67 8.14 6.96 5.40
N PRO A 68 7.21 6.07 5.06
CA PRO A 68 6.95 5.76 3.66
C PRO A 68 6.26 6.93 2.95
N PHE A 69 6.54 7.09 1.68
CA PHE A 69 5.77 7.94 0.79
C PHE A 69 4.59 7.17 0.25
N VAL A 70 3.43 7.79 0.24
CA VAL A 70 2.19 7.17 -0.25
C VAL A 70 1.91 7.67 -1.66
N LEU A 71 1.83 6.73 -2.59
CA LEU A 71 1.53 6.99 -3.99
C LEU A 71 0.28 6.20 -4.40
N ARG A 72 -0.35 6.61 -5.47
CA ARG A 72 -1.41 5.81 -6.09
C ARG A 72 -0.79 4.70 -6.93
N ARG A 73 -1.48 3.58 -7.01
CA ARG A 73 -1.08 2.48 -7.88
C ARG A 73 -0.99 2.97 -9.33
N GLY A 74 0.09 2.63 -10.01
CA GLY A 74 0.35 3.07 -11.37
C GLY A 74 1.29 4.26 -11.48
N HIS A 75 1.63 4.92 -10.37
CA HIS A 75 2.65 5.97 -10.38
C HIS A 75 4.04 5.39 -10.61
N THR A 76 4.93 6.24 -11.10
CA THR A 76 6.29 5.85 -11.50
C THR A 76 7.34 6.26 -10.47
N VAL A 77 8.56 5.80 -10.69
CA VAL A 77 9.75 6.24 -9.93
C VAL A 77 9.89 7.77 -9.97
N LEU A 78 9.60 8.39 -11.10
CA LEU A 78 9.65 9.85 -11.23
C LEU A 78 8.64 10.54 -10.31
N ASP A 79 7.43 10.00 -10.20
CA ASP A 79 6.41 10.53 -9.30
C ASP A 79 6.85 10.41 -7.83
N ALA A 80 7.48 9.30 -7.46
CA ALA A 80 8.06 9.13 -6.14
C ALA A 80 9.18 10.16 -5.87
N ALA A 81 10.04 10.38 -6.83
CA ALA A 81 11.10 11.39 -6.70
C ALA A 81 10.56 12.80 -6.49
N ARG A 82 9.47 13.16 -7.15
CA ARG A 82 8.79 14.46 -6.95
C ARG A 82 8.27 14.65 -5.54
N LEU A 83 7.80 13.59 -4.90
CA LEU A 83 7.34 13.64 -3.52
C LEU A 83 8.48 13.86 -2.53
N VAL A 84 9.66 13.32 -2.82
CA VAL A 84 10.84 13.51 -1.98
C VAL A 84 11.33 14.96 -2.06
N HIS A 85 11.61 15.42 -3.24
CA HIS A 85 12.01 16.80 -3.52
C HIS A 85 11.90 17.09 -5.01
N LYS A 86 11.53 18.33 -5.33
CA LYS A 86 11.41 18.78 -6.72
C LYS A 86 12.70 18.59 -7.52
N ASP A 87 13.85 18.89 -6.91
CA ASP A 87 15.15 18.77 -7.56
C ASP A 87 15.52 17.33 -7.90
N PHE A 88 15.07 16.36 -7.08
CA PHE A 88 15.28 14.94 -7.38
C PHE A 88 14.61 14.54 -8.68
N ALA A 89 13.39 15.02 -8.92
CA ALA A 89 12.67 14.71 -10.15
C ALA A 89 13.34 15.31 -11.38
N GLU A 90 13.84 16.53 -11.27
CA GLU A 90 14.49 17.24 -12.39
C GLU A 90 15.84 16.64 -12.78
N HIS A 91 16.61 16.18 -11.79
CA HIS A 91 17.97 15.71 -11.99
C HIS A 91 18.12 14.19 -11.92
N LEU A 92 17.02 13.46 -11.77
CA LEU A 92 17.03 12.02 -11.61
C LEU A 92 17.59 11.32 -12.86
N LYS A 93 18.67 10.62 -12.70
CA LYS A 93 19.28 9.79 -13.75
C LYS A 93 18.65 8.41 -13.80
N PHE A 94 18.66 7.74 -12.67
CA PHE A 94 18.08 6.41 -12.49
C PHE A 94 17.80 6.17 -11.02
N ALA A 95 17.13 5.08 -10.71
CA ALA A 95 16.94 4.60 -9.36
C ALA A 95 17.32 3.13 -9.25
N ARG A 96 17.67 2.70 -8.07
CA ARG A 96 17.82 1.28 -7.75
C ARG A 96 16.65 0.85 -6.89
N LEU A 97 16.06 -0.27 -7.26
CA LEU A 97 14.93 -0.86 -6.59
C LEU A 97 15.40 -1.99 -5.68
N PHE A 98 15.04 -1.88 -4.40
CA PHE A 98 15.24 -2.95 -3.42
C PHE A 98 13.89 -3.43 -2.94
N ARG A 99 13.73 -4.71 -2.73
CA ARG A 99 12.49 -5.29 -2.19
C ARG A 99 12.75 -5.94 -0.84
N THR A 100 11.79 -5.79 0.05
CA THR A 100 11.84 -6.41 1.39
C THR A 100 11.92 -7.93 1.25
N GLY A 101 12.92 -8.55 1.87
CA GLY A 101 13.12 -9.99 1.80
C GLY A 101 13.86 -10.51 0.57
N GLY A 102 14.17 -9.67 -0.39
CA GLY A 102 14.90 -10.02 -1.60
C GLY A 102 16.40 -9.77 -1.51
N GLY A 103 16.97 -9.72 -0.39
CA GLY A 103 18.39 -9.66 0.02
C GLY A 103 19.47 -9.38 -1.02
N HIS A 104 19.29 -8.50 -1.98
CA HIS A 104 20.27 -8.36 -3.05
C HIS A 104 20.48 -6.93 -3.51
N ASP A 105 21.52 -6.77 -4.27
CA ASP A 105 21.92 -5.58 -4.96
C ASP A 105 20.74 -4.97 -5.72
N GLY A 106 20.52 -3.69 -5.53
CA GLY A 106 19.39 -3.00 -6.12
C GLY A 106 19.29 -3.17 -7.62
N LEU A 107 18.10 -3.48 -8.10
CA LEU A 107 17.81 -3.57 -9.52
C LEU A 107 17.76 -2.16 -10.11
N LEU A 108 18.53 -1.93 -11.16
CA LEU A 108 18.49 -0.65 -11.88
C LEU A 108 17.14 -0.49 -12.57
N VAL A 109 16.43 0.59 -12.30
CA VAL A 109 15.14 0.91 -12.91
C VAL A 109 15.15 2.30 -13.50
N GLU A 110 14.38 2.48 -14.56
CA GLU A 110 14.23 3.76 -15.22
C GLU A 110 13.21 4.65 -14.50
N ARG A 111 13.20 5.92 -14.83
CA ARG A 111 12.25 6.90 -14.28
C ARG A 111 10.80 6.54 -14.54
N THR A 112 10.53 5.85 -15.63
CA THR A 112 9.18 5.42 -16.03
C THR A 112 8.73 4.11 -15.43
N HIS A 113 9.57 3.45 -14.63
CA HIS A 113 9.22 2.21 -13.97
C HIS A 113 8.06 2.42 -12.98
N VAL A 114 7.03 1.61 -13.08
CA VAL A 114 5.87 1.66 -12.17
C VAL A 114 6.24 1.05 -10.83
N VAL A 115 6.02 1.80 -9.76
CA VAL A 115 6.31 1.34 -8.39
C VAL A 115 5.22 0.42 -7.86
N GLU A 116 5.62 -0.50 -7.00
CA GLU A 116 4.74 -1.42 -6.30
C GLU A 116 4.79 -1.16 -4.80
N ASP A 117 3.82 -1.70 -4.07
CA ASP A 117 3.79 -1.54 -2.62
C ASP A 117 5.02 -2.16 -1.96
N GLU A 118 5.53 -1.46 -0.95
CA GLU A 118 6.74 -1.81 -0.19
C GLU A 118 8.04 -1.76 -0.99
N ASP A 119 8.06 -1.12 -2.12
CA ASP A 119 9.30 -0.88 -2.86
C ASP A 119 10.21 0.10 -2.11
N ILE A 120 11.49 -0.19 -2.11
CA ILE A 120 12.53 0.68 -1.56
C ILE A 120 13.31 1.25 -2.72
N LEU A 121 13.32 2.57 -2.85
CA LEU A 121 13.99 3.27 -3.95
C LEU A 121 15.22 4.03 -3.46
N GLU A 122 16.33 3.81 -4.16
CA GLU A 122 17.55 4.59 -4.02
C GLU A 122 17.69 5.46 -5.25
N PHE A 123 17.50 6.78 -5.09
CA PHE A 123 17.56 7.73 -6.18
C PHE A 123 19.01 8.15 -6.47
N HIS A 124 19.38 8.13 -7.73
CA HIS A 124 20.69 8.60 -8.23
C HIS A 124 20.51 9.80 -9.12
N ILE A 125 21.09 10.88 -8.72
CA ILE A 125 21.02 12.19 -9.40
C ILE A 125 22.25 12.39 -10.27
#